data_437458dfce8b0feef5a4b9d693bdb9d6
#
_entry.id   437458dfce8b0feef5a4b9d693bdb9d6
#
_cell.length_a   1.000
_cell.length_b   1.000
_cell.length_c   1.000
_cell.angle_alpha   90.00
_cell.angle_beta   90.00
_cell.angle_gamma   90.00
#
_symmetry.space_group_name_H-M   'P 1'
#
loop_
_entity.id
_entity.type
_entity.pdbx_description
1 polymer ?
#
loop_
_entity_poly.entity_id
_entity_poly.type
_entity_poly.pdbx_seq_one_letter_code
_entity_poly.pdbx_strand_id
1 'polypeptide(L)'
;MICYAENCSWSAGKALANDMKKGVFTDWERVVAALDNGKICGFCTVSKTDCIPDADYTPYIGFVFVDEQYRGRRLSQDMIQYAMAYLKSVGFDRVYLVSDHENLYEKYGFTVIGHGKAFWGPTEKIYTRRL
;
A
#
# COMPACT_ATOMS: atom_id res chain seq x y z
N MET A 1 12.16 8.70 6.23
CA MET A 1 10.81 8.13 5.95
C MET A 1 9.91 8.10 7.18
N ILE A 2 10.38 7.60 8.32
CA ILE A 2 9.57 7.52 9.55
C ILE A 2 9.02 8.89 9.95
N CYS A 3 9.87 9.90 9.99
CA CYS A 3 9.49 11.27 10.34
C CYS A 3 8.43 11.83 9.38
N TYR A 4 8.57 11.57 8.09
CA TYR A 4 7.58 11.97 7.09
C TYR A 4 6.23 11.30 7.34
N ALA A 5 6.22 9.99 7.59
CA ALA A 5 4.99 9.25 7.84
C ALA A 5 4.28 9.73 9.11
N GLU A 6 5.03 10.04 10.17
CA GLU A 6 4.45 10.57 11.41
C GLU A 6 3.74 11.91 11.22
N ASN A 7 4.24 12.75 10.31
CA ASN A 7 3.83 14.14 10.16
C ASN A 7 2.99 14.42 8.93
N CYS A 8 2.67 13.39 8.12
CA CYS A 8 1.84 13.57 6.94
C CYS A 8 0.37 13.83 7.33
N SER A 9 -0.40 14.33 6.37
CA SER A 9 -1.81 14.69 6.59
C SER A 9 -2.72 13.48 6.81
N TRP A 10 -2.27 12.28 6.51
CA TRP A 10 -3.04 11.05 6.65
C TRP A 10 -2.79 10.38 8.00
N SER A 11 -3.86 10.14 8.77
CA SER A 11 -3.75 9.59 10.12
C SER A 11 -3.09 8.21 10.16
N ALA A 12 -3.29 7.38 9.14
CA ALA A 12 -2.65 6.06 9.05
C ALA A 12 -1.12 6.13 8.95
N GLY A 13 -0.56 7.28 8.58
CA GLY A 13 0.88 7.48 8.54
C GLY A 13 1.57 7.27 9.88
N LYS A 14 0.89 7.60 10.98
CA LYS A 14 1.42 7.33 12.33
C LYS A 14 1.52 5.83 12.62
N ALA A 15 0.55 5.05 12.18
CA ALA A 15 0.58 3.60 12.32
C ALA A 15 1.74 3.01 11.52
N LEU A 16 1.95 3.48 10.28
CA LEU A 16 3.09 3.06 9.47
C LEU A 16 4.42 3.40 10.14
N ALA A 17 4.58 4.62 10.63
CA ALA A 17 5.81 5.04 11.31
C ALA A 17 6.09 4.15 12.52
N ASN A 18 5.06 3.80 13.30
CA ASN A 18 5.20 2.91 14.44
C ASN A 18 5.65 1.50 14.00
N ASP A 19 5.07 0.96 12.93
CA ASP A 19 5.47 -0.33 12.37
C ASP A 19 6.93 -0.31 11.92
N MET A 20 7.36 0.77 11.28
CA MET A 20 8.76 0.94 10.86
C MET A 20 9.71 0.96 12.06
N LYS A 21 9.34 1.66 13.14
CA LYS A 21 10.13 1.72 14.37
C LYS A 21 10.25 0.34 15.05
N LYS A 22 9.20 -0.47 14.94
CA LYS A 22 9.18 -1.83 15.50
C LYS A 22 9.89 -2.86 14.62
N GLY A 23 10.27 -2.48 13.39
CA GLY A 23 10.96 -3.38 12.48
C GLY A 23 10.08 -4.52 11.96
N VAL A 24 8.79 -4.28 11.72
CA VAL A 24 7.86 -5.34 11.26
C VAL A 24 8.06 -5.69 9.78
N PHE A 25 8.73 -4.83 9.01
CA PHE A 25 9.02 -5.11 7.60
C PHE A 25 10.29 -5.94 7.50
N THR A 26 10.13 -7.24 7.29
CA THR A 26 11.21 -8.22 7.24
C THR A 26 11.21 -8.98 5.92
N ASP A 27 12.27 -9.72 5.62
CA ASP A 27 12.46 -10.47 4.39
C ASP A 27 12.31 -9.55 3.16
N TRP A 28 11.34 -9.86 2.30
CA TRP A 28 11.04 -9.07 1.10
C TRP A 28 10.13 -7.88 1.38
N GLU A 29 9.56 -7.77 2.57
CA GLU A 29 8.66 -6.65 2.91
C GLU A 29 9.41 -5.33 2.87
N ARG A 30 8.79 -4.29 2.29
CA ARG A 30 9.44 -2.98 2.08
C ARG A 30 8.44 -1.85 2.20
N VAL A 31 8.98 -0.69 2.53
CA VAL A 31 8.30 0.59 2.35
C VAL A 31 8.85 1.23 1.08
N VAL A 32 7.95 1.62 0.18
CA VAL A 32 8.29 2.27 -1.08
C VAL A 32 8.00 3.76 -0.92
N ALA A 33 8.98 4.60 -1.19
CA ALA A 33 8.81 6.05 -1.13
C ALA A 33 9.00 6.67 -2.51
N ALA A 34 8.12 7.62 -2.86
CA ALA A 34 8.27 8.43 -4.05
C ALA A 34 9.02 9.72 -3.70
N LEU A 35 10.02 10.07 -4.50
CA LEU A 35 10.86 11.24 -4.27
C LEU A 35 10.75 12.23 -5.42
N ASP A 36 10.73 13.51 -5.08
CA ASP A 36 10.86 14.61 -6.02
C ASP A 36 12.02 15.49 -5.55
N ASN A 37 13.13 15.50 -6.29
CA ASN A 37 14.37 16.22 -5.94
C ASN A 37 14.84 15.90 -4.51
N GLY A 38 14.76 14.62 -4.12
CA GLY A 38 15.17 14.17 -2.79
C GLY A 38 14.13 14.36 -1.70
N LYS A 39 12.99 14.95 -2.01
CA LYS A 39 11.90 15.18 -1.06
C LYS A 39 10.84 14.09 -1.22
N ILE A 40 10.41 13.50 -0.11
CA ILE A 40 9.36 12.48 -0.13
C ILE A 40 8.03 13.14 -0.47
N CYS A 41 7.32 12.58 -1.47
CA CYS A 41 6.01 13.07 -1.89
C CYS A 41 4.90 12.02 -1.83
N GLY A 42 5.24 10.80 -1.46
CA GLY A 42 4.29 9.72 -1.28
C GLY A 42 4.96 8.44 -0.82
N PHE A 43 4.16 7.45 -0.43
CA PHE A 43 4.67 6.14 -0.02
C PHE A 43 3.61 5.07 -0.18
N CYS A 44 4.04 3.83 -0.19
CA CYS A 44 3.21 2.64 0.00
C CYS A 44 4.05 1.52 0.57
N THR A 45 3.43 0.41 0.89
CA THR A 45 4.13 -0.75 1.44
C THR A 45 3.87 -1.99 0.60
N VAL A 46 4.81 -2.94 0.66
CA VAL A 46 4.59 -4.32 0.26
C VAL A 46 4.80 -5.19 1.48
N SER A 47 3.83 -6.03 1.80
CA SER A 47 3.82 -6.79 3.06
C SER A 47 3.10 -8.12 2.91
N LYS A 48 3.35 -9.02 3.88
CA LYS A 48 2.70 -10.34 3.92
C LYS A 48 1.22 -10.24 4.24
N THR A 49 0.84 -9.29 5.07
CA THR A 49 -0.54 -9.11 5.57
C THR A 49 -0.97 -7.67 5.49
N ASP A 50 -2.27 -7.43 5.62
CA ASP A 50 -2.85 -6.09 5.72
C ASP A 50 -3.88 -6.09 6.85
N CYS A 51 -4.81 -5.15 6.82
CA CYS A 51 -5.76 -4.87 7.90
C CYS A 51 -6.85 -5.94 8.09
N ILE A 52 -6.97 -6.93 7.21
CA ILE A 52 -7.94 -8.02 7.35
C ILE A 52 -7.21 -9.26 7.85
N PRO A 53 -7.35 -9.60 9.16
CA PRO A 53 -6.52 -10.66 9.75
C PRO A 53 -6.87 -12.07 9.29
N ASP A 54 -8.12 -12.29 8.85
CA ASP A 54 -8.61 -13.62 8.48
C ASP A 54 -8.43 -13.95 7.00
N ALA A 55 -7.81 -13.06 6.22
CA ALA A 55 -7.58 -13.28 4.80
C ALA A 55 -6.27 -14.04 4.58
N ASP A 56 -6.34 -15.10 3.76
CA ASP A 56 -5.18 -15.96 3.43
C ASP A 56 -4.40 -15.46 2.20
N TYR A 57 -4.55 -14.19 1.88
CA TYR A 57 -3.89 -13.61 0.71
C TYR A 57 -2.54 -13.04 1.06
N THR A 58 -1.61 -13.16 0.14
CA THR A 58 -0.28 -12.52 0.21
C THR A 58 0.31 -12.46 -1.21
N PRO A 59 1.12 -11.46 -1.58
CA PRO A 59 1.48 -10.25 -0.84
C PRO A 59 0.45 -9.14 -0.98
N TYR A 60 0.55 -8.15 -0.12
CA TYR A 60 -0.31 -6.96 -0.18
C TYR A 60 0.50 -5.71 -0.53
N ILE A 61 -0.12 -4.81 -1.30
CA ILE A 61 0.25 -3.40 -1.35
C ILE A 61 -0.66 -2.66 -0.37
N GLY A 62 -0.08 -1.88 0.53
CA GLY A 62 -0.84 -1.16 1.54
C GLY A 62 -0.28 0.22 1.81
N PHE A 63 -0.93 0.95 2.71
CA PHE A 63 -0.54 2.30 3.11
C PHE A 63 -0.25 3.22 1.92
N VAL A 64 -1.09 3.20 0.90
CA VAL A 64 -0.89 4.04 -0.30
C VAL A 64 -1.24 5.49 0.03
N PHE A 65 -0.26 6.37 0.00
CA PHE A 65 -0.41 7.79 0.29
C PHE A 65 0.33 8.65 -0.71
N VAL A 66 -0.31 9.73 -1.14
CA VAL A 66 0.29 10.78 -1.97
C VAL A 66 0.08 12.11 -1.27
N ASP A 67 1.16 12.89 -1.11
CA ASP A 67 1.10 14.23 -0.55
C ASP A 67 0.12 15.09 -1.35
N GLU A 68 -0.63 15.96 -0.67
CA GLU A 68 -1.68 16.77 -1.29
C GLU A 68 -1.18 17.59 -2.48
N GLN A 69 0.04 18.09 -2.43
CA GLN A 69 0.64 18.89 -3.51
C GLN A 69 0.90 18.08 -4.77
N TYR A 70 0.93 16.76 -4.66
CA TYR A 70 1.26 15.85 -5.76
C TYR A 70 0.07 15.05 -6.28
N ARG A 71 -1.11 15.26 -5.73
CA ARG A 71 -2.33 14.57 -6.17
C ARG A 71 -2.74 15.01 -7.57
N GLY A 72 -3.41 14.11 -8.29
CA GLY A 72 -3.83 14.36 -9.68
C GLY A 72 -2.76 14.13 -10.73
N ARG A 73 -1.56 13.66 -10.34
CA ARG A 73 -0.44 13.40 -11.25
C ARG A 73 -0.18 11.90 -11.46
N ARG A 74 -1.11 11.05 -11.07
CA ARG A 74 -1.00 9.59 -11.16
C ARG A 74 0.20 9.00 -10.40
N LEU A 75 0.68 9.67 -9.37
CA LEU A 75 1.82 9.22 -8.59
C LEU A 75 1.53 7.89 -7.88
N SER A 76 0.31 7.69 -7.39
CA SER A 76 -0.09 6.42 -6.78
C SER A 76 0.00 5.26 -7.77
N GLN A 77 -0.37 5.48 -9.03
CA GLN A 77 -0.22 4.48 -10.09
C GLN A 77 1.24 4.11 -10.31
N ASP A 78 2.12 5.11 -10.37
CA ASP A 78 3.55 4.89 -10.56
C ASP A 78 4.16 4.10 -9.39
N MET A 79 3.78 4.43 -8.15
CA MET A 79 4.24 3.70 -6.97
C MET A 79 3.75 2.26 -6.99
N ILE A 80 2.48 2.04 -7.33
CA ILE A 80 1.90 0.69 -7.40
C ILE A 80 2.60 -0.13 -8.49
N GLN A 81 2.85 0.45 -9.64
CA GLN A 81 3.59 -0.23 -10.71
C GLN A 81 5.00 -0.63 -10.27
N TYR A 82 5.69 0.26 -9.56
CA TYR A 82 7.01 -0.04 -9.00
C TYR A 82 6.94 -1.19 -7.99
N ALA A 83 5.98 -1.12 -7.08
CA ALA A 83 5.78 -2.16 -6.08
C ALA A 83 5.47 -3.52 -6.72
N MET A 84 4.64 -3.53 -7.77
CA MET A 84 4.32 -4.76 -8.51
C MET A 84 5.54 -5.34 -9.21
N ALA A 85 6.36 -4.50 -9.83
CA ALA A 85 7.60 -4.94 -10.47
C ALA A 85 8.55 -5.57 -9.45
N TYR A 86 8.66 -4.95 -8.28
CA TYR A 86 9.46 -5.48 -7.18
C TYR A 86 8.95 -6.86 -6.72
N LEU A 87 7.64 -6.98 -6.48
CA LEU A 87 7.03 -8.24 -6.03
C LEU A 87 7.21 -9.35 -7.07
N LYS A 88 7.10 -9.02 -8.36
CA LYS A 88 7.36 -9.97 -9.43
C LYS A 88 8.82 -10.44 -9.39
N SER A 89 9.75 -9.55 -9.13
CA SER A 89 11.17 -9.90 -9.02
C SER A 89 11.47 -10.82 -7.82
N VAL A 90 10.66 -10.72 -6.76
CA VAL A 90 10.75 -11.59 -5.58
C VAL A 90 10.25 -13.00 -5.88
N GLY A 91 9.34 -13.16 -6.86
CA GLY A 91 8.82 -14.46 -7.28
C GLY A 91 7.31 -14.61 -7.14
N PHE A 92 6.60 -13.55 -6.79
CA PHE A 92 5.14 -13.58 -6.75
C PHE A 92 4.55 -13.41 -8.15
N ASP A 93 3.36 -13.96 -8.36
CA ASP A 93 2.62 -13.83 -9.63
C ASP A 93 1.33 -13.02 -9.50
N ARG A 94 0.96 -12.66 -8.29
CA ARG A 94 -0.27 -11.94 -7.98
C ARG A 94 -0.07 -11.03 -6.77
N VAL A 95 -0.85 -9.96 -6.69
CA VAL A 95 -0.83 -9.00 -5.58
C VAL A 95 -2.25 -8.70 -5.12
N TYR A 96 -2.39 -8.35 -3.85
CA TYR A 96 -3.66 -8.03 -3.21
C TYR A 96 -3.60 -6.63 -2.60
N LEU A 97 -4.76 -6.00 -2.46
CA LEU A 97 -4.89 -4.66 -1.92
C LEU A 97 -6.26 -4.53 -1.26
N VAL A 98 -6.30 -3.90 -0.09
CA VAL A 98 -7.53 -3.64 0.65
C VAL A 98 -7.83 -2.15 0.62
N SER A 99 -9.03 -1.77 0.24
CA SER A 99 -9.43 -0.36 0.16
C SER A 99 -10.95 -0.21 0.15
N ASP A 100 -11.42 0.95 0.62
CA ASP A 100 -12.80 1.39 0.48
C ASP A 100 -13.00 2.38 -0.66
N HIS A 101 -11.96 2.76 -1.38
CA HIS A 101 -12.07 3.62 -2.56
C HIS A 101 -12.91 2.97 -3.66
N GLU A 102 -13.65 3.79 -4.39
CA GLU A 102 -14.42 3.36 -5.54
C GLU A 102 -13.78 3.85 -6.82
N ASN A 103 -13.74 2.99 -7.84
CA ASN A 103 -13.28 3.32 -9.20
C ASN A 103 -11.81 3.79 -9.30
N LEU A 104 -11.01 3.67 -8.24
CA LEU A 104 -9.59 4.04 -8.29
C LEU A 104 -8.72 2.87 -8.74
N TYR A 105 -8.75 1.77 -7.99
CA TYR A 105 -7.87 0.63 -8.26
C TYR A 105 -8.32 -0.18 -9.47
N GLU A 106 -9.60 -0.13 -9.82
CA GLU A 106 -10.11 -0.70 -11.06
C GLU A 106 -9.44 -0.07 -12.28
N LYS A 107 -9.14 1.23 -12.23
CA LYS A 107 -8.38 1.92 -13.28
C LYS A 107 -6.95 1.43 -13.40
N TYR A 108 -6.40 0.84 -12.35
CA TYR A 108 -5.05 0.29 -12.33
C TYR A 108 -5.04 -1.21 -12.65
N GLY A 109 -6.17 -1.76 -13.11
CA GLY A 109 -6.29 -3.15 -13.52
C GLY A 109 -6.61 -4.12 -12.39
N PHE A 110 -6.96 -3.64 -11.21
CA PHE A 110 -7.37 -4.48 -10.09
C PHE A 110 -8.86 -4.83 -10.20
N THR A 111 -9.22 -6.01 -9.71
CA THR A 111 -10.61 -6.46 -9.62
C THR A 111 -10.94 -6.80 -8.17
N VAL A 112 -12.19 -6.54 -7.77
CA VAL A 112 -12.68 -6.91 -6.45
C VAL A 112 -12.95 -8.41 -6.42
N ILE A 113 -12.37 -9.11 -5.44
CA ILE A 113 -12.56 -10.55 -5.26
C ILE A 113 -13.34 -10.90 -4.00
N GLY A 114 -13.58 -9.93 -3.12
CA GLY A 114 -14.31 -10.15 -1.89
C GLY A 114 -14.30 -8.95 -0.98
N HIS A 115 -14.78 -9.18 0.23
CA HIS A 115 -14.86 -8.20 1.29
C HIS A 115 -14.40 -8.84 2.58
N GLY A 116 -13.82 -8.06 3.47
CA GLY A 116 -13.41 -8.52 4.78
C GLY A 116 -13.49 -7.42 5.80
N LYS A 117 -13.57 -7.82 7.08
CA LYS A 117 -13.63 -6.89 8.20
C LYS A 117 -12.21 -6.48 8.61
N ALA A 118 -11.92 -5.19 8.54
CA ALA A 118 -10.64 -4.64 8.97
C ALA A 118 -10.53 -4.66 10.51
N PHE A 119 -9.30 -4.57 11.03
CA PHE A 119 -9.04 -4.47 12.47
C PHE A 119 -9.83 -3.36 13.15
N TRP A 120 -9.99 -2.22 12.47
CA TRP A 120 -10.69 -1.05 12.98
C TRP A 120 -12.21 -1.12 12.81
N GLY A 121 -12.76 -2.22 12.29
CA GLY A 121 -14.18 -2.50 12.29
C GLY A 121 -14.93 -2.43 10.98
N PRO A 122 -14.73 -1.46 10.09
CA PRO A 122 -15.48 -1.42 8.83
C PRO A 122 -15.09 -2.54 7.89
N THR A 123 -16.06 -2.93 7.03
CA THR A 123 -15.82 -3.88 5.96
C THR A 123 -15.17 -3.17 4.79
N GLU A 124 -14.10 -3.76 4.27
CA GLU A 124 -13.35 -3.22 3.15
C GLU A 124 -13.37 -4.18 1.97
N LYS A 125 -13.15 -3.65 0.76
CA LYS A 125 -13.05 -4.47 -0.46
C LYS A 125 -11.64 -5.04 -0.56
N ILE A 126 -11.56 -6.29 -1.02
CA ILE A 126 -10.29 -6.96 -1.32
C ILE A 126 -10.13 -6.96 -2.84
N TYR A 127 -9.04 -6.40 -3.32
CA TYR A 127 -8.68 -6.32 -4.73
C TYR A 127 -7.53 -7.26 -5.04
N THR A 128 -7.47 -7.71 -6.27
CA THR A 128 -6.32 -8.48 -6.77
C THR A 128 -5.98 -8.10 -8.19
N ARG A 129 -4.70 -8.30 -8.54
CA ARG A 129 -4.19 -8.16 -9.90
C ARG A 129 -3.04 -9.13 -10.13
N ARG A 130 -2.94 -9.66 -11.35
CA ARG A 130 -1.78 -10.45 -11.79
C ARG A 130 -0.57 -9.52 -11.96
N LEU A 131 0.59 -9.98 -11.49
CA LEU A 131 1.85 -9.25 -11.64
C LEU A 131 2.47 -9.44 -13.02
#